data_5c85c2e9ede2db29d8dbe9677b36bf8f
#
_entry.id   5c85c2e9ede2db29d8dbe9677b36bf8f
#
_cell.length_a   1.000
_cell.length_b   1.000
_cell.length_c   1.000
_cell.angle_alpha   90.00
_cell.angle_beta   90.00
_cell.angle_gamma   90.00
#
_symmetry.space_group_name_H-M   'P 1'
#
loop_
_entity.id
_entity.type
_entity.pdbx_description
1 polymer ?
#
loop_
_entity_poly.entity_id
_entity_poly.type
_entity_poly.pdbx_seq_one_letter_code
_entity_poly.pdbx_strand_id
1 'polypeptide(L)'
;DDIFYFKKADGELQMVYPDFIRRCILFVEGIQDYQVTQTEDGQVQVALSKRSPEIEEAILNQFQVLADQKGFIMPTLTFMDYQWDTSRKLKRVQRLQK
;
A
#
# COMPACT_ATOMS: atom_id res chain seq x y z
N ASP A 1 11.79 1.06 5.12
CA ASP A 1 10.42 1.31 4.67
C ASP A 1 10.04 2.77 4.93
N ASP A 2 9.19 3.29 4.07
CA ASP A 2 8.89 4.73 4.05
C ASP A 2 7.54 5.05 4.67
N ILE A 3 7.41 6.26 5.20
CA ILE A 3 6.14 6.79 5.69
C ILE A 3 5.32 7.27 4.51
N PHE A 4 4.03 6.93 4.48
CA PHE A 4 3.10 7.43 3.46
C PHE A 4 2.34 8.66 3.98
N TYR A 5 1.89 9.50 3.04
CA TYR A 5 1.10 10.69 3.36
C TYR A 5 -0.14 10.70 2.50
N PHE A 6 -1.31 10.72 3.14
CA PHE A 6 -2.59 10.72 2.44
C PHE A 6 -3.39 11.97 2.82
N LYS A 7 -4.17 12.47 1.88
CA LYS A 7 -5.00 13.65 2.12
C LYS A 7 -6.23 13.29 2.95
N LYS A 8 -6.51 14.16 3.92
CA LYS A 8 -7.77 14.14 4.66
C LYS A 8 -8.78 15.03 3.94
N ALA A 9 -10.06 14.93 4.35
CA ALA A 9 -11.14 15.69 3.74
C ALA A 9 -10.92 17.22 3.82
N ASP A 10 -10.19 17.68 4.85
CA ASP A 10 -9.89 19.10 5.04
C ASP A 10 -8.66 19.58 4.26
N GLY A 11 -8.03 18.68 3.46
CA GLY A 11 -6.84 19.00 2.71
C GLY A 11 -5.52 18.81 3.44
N GLU A 12 -5.57 18.55 4.74
CA GLU A 12 -4.36 18.25 5.52
C GLU A 12 -3.84 16.86 5.17
N LEU A 13 -2.55 16.63 5.43
CA LEU A 13 -1.94 15.33 5.20
C LEU A 13 -1.95 14.48 6.47
N GLN A 14 -2.37 13.23 6.32
CA GLN A 14 -2.29 12.23 7.38
C GLN A 14 -1.07 11.36 7.15
N MET A 15 -0.17 11.36 8.12
CA MET A 15 1.02 10.49 8.11
C MET A 15 0.63 9.08 8.48
N VAL A 16 1.11 8.10 7.71
CA VAL A 16 0.84 6.68 7.98
C VAL A 16 2.16 5.92 7.97
N TYR A 17 2.51 5.33 9.11
CA TYR A 17 3.75 4.57 9.25
C TYR A 17 3.68 3.27 8.45
N PRO A 18 4.84 2.77 7.97
CA PRO A 18 4.88 1.58 7.12
C PRO A 18 4.29 0.32 7.77
N ASP A 19 4.34 0.21 9.10
CA ASP A 19 3.76 -0.94 9.79
C ASP A 19 2.27 -1.08 9.53
N PHE A 20 1.53 0.04 9.46
CA PHE A 20 0.10 0.01 9.15
C PHE A 20 -0.15 -0.46 7.72
N ILE A 21 0.71 -0.03 6.78
CA ILE A 21 0.61 -0.45 5.38
C ILE A 21 0.91 -1.95 5.25
N ARG A 22 1.98 -2.42 5.91
CA ARG A 22 2.32 -3.84 5.89
C ARG A 22 1.20 -4.71 6.43
N ARG A 23 0.51 -4.27 7.48
CA ARG A 23 -0.62 -5.02 8.05
C ARG A 23 -1.74 -5.22 7.06
N CYS A 24 -1.98 -4.26 6.17
CA CYS A 24 -3.02 -4.40 5.14
C CYS A 24 -2.75 -5.59 4.22
N ILE A 25 -1.48 -5.96 4.05
CA ILE A 25 -1.08 -7.09 3.22
C ILE A 25 -0.97 -8.37 4.06
N LEU A 26 -0.33 -8.27 5.23
CA LEU A 26 -0.01 -9.45 6.05
C LEU A 26 -1.24 -10.19 6.59
N PHE A 27 -2.37 -9.50 6.73
CA PHE A 27 -3.60 -10.14 7.17
C PHE A 27 -4.33 -10.88 6.06
N VAL A 28 -3.83 -10.80 4.83
CA VAL A 28 -4.43 -11.48 3.68
C VAL A 28 -3.66 -12.77 3.42
N GLU A 29 -4.36 -13.91 3.46
CA GLU A 29 -3.73 -15.22 3.28
C GLU A 29 -3.20 -15.41 1.87
N GLY A 30 -2.09 -16.15 1.76
CA GLY A 30 -1.53 -16.58 0.48
C GLY A 30 -0.52 -15.64 -0.14
N ILE A 31 -0.23 -14.51 0.50
CA ILE A 31 0.76 -13.56 -0.03
C ILE A 31 2.13 -13.87 0.57
N GLN A 32 3.13 -14.10 -0.30
CA GLN A 32 4.50 -14.34 0.13
C GLN A 32 5.38 -13.14 -0.11
N ASP A 33 5.40 -12.61 -1.33
CA ASP A 33 6.20 -11.45 -1.68
C ASP A 33 5.30 -10.33 -2.17
N TYR A 34 5.63 -9.12 -1.75
CA TYR A 34 4.84 -7.94 -2.11
C TYR A 34 5.69 -6.69 -2.01
N GLN A 35 5.21 -5.64 -2.67
CA GLN A 35 5.75 -4.29 -2.50
C GLN A 35 4.61 -3.31 -2.67
N VAL A 36 4.50 -2.36 -1.73
CA VAL A 36 3.50 -1.30 -1.78
C VAL A 36 4.22 0.01 -2.02
N THR A 37 3.86 0.72 -3.08
CA THR A 37 4.51 1.96 -3.49
C THR A 37 3.50 3.09 -3.52
N GLN A 38 3.80 4.18 -2.80
CA GLN A 38 3.05 5.42 -2.97
C GLN A 38 3.71 6.25 -4.06
N THR A 39 2.94 6.60 -5.09
CA THR A 39 3.42 7.38 -6.22
C THR A 39 3.49 8.87 -5.86
N GLU A 40 4.11 9.67 -6.73
CA GLU A 40 4.26 11.11 -6.51
C GLU A 40 2.93 11.84 -6.38
N ASP A 41 1.88 11.33 -7.04
CA ASP A 41 0.53 11.90 -6.96
C ASP A 41 -0.30 11.35 -5.79
N GLY A 42 0.32 10.56 -4.91
CA GLY A 42 -0.34 10.06 -3.71
C GLY A 42 -1.16 8.79 -3.90
N GLN A 43 -1.16 8.20 -5.08
CA GLN A 43 -1.84 6.94 -5.31
C GLN A 43 -0.98 5.76 -4.84
N VAL A 44 -1.56 4.56 -4.80
CA VAL A 44 -0.87 3.39 -4.26
C VAL A 44 -0.82 2.28 -5.30
N GLN A 45 0.38 1.75 -5.53
CA GLN A 45 0.60 0.58 -6.37
C GLN A 45 0.93 -0.59 -5.47
N VAL A 46 0.24 -1.72 -5.67
CA VAL A 46 0.45 -2.93 -4.88
C VAL A 46 0.93 -4.04 -5.81
N ALA A 47 2.19 -4.42 -5.65
CA ALA A 47 2.79 -5.51 -6.42
C ALA A 47 2.73 -6.79 -5.60
N LEU A 48 2.20 -7.87 -6.17
CA LEU A 48 1.96 -9.12 -5.47
C LEU A 48 2.54 -10.30 -6.26
N SER A 49 3.18 -11.22 -5.53
CA SER A 49 3.67 -12.47 -6.12
C SER A 49 2.53 -13.44 -6.45
N LYS A 50 1.39 -13.27 -5.78
CA LYS A 50 0.18 -14.05 -6.04
C LYS A 50 -1.01 -13.10 -6.10
N ARG A 51 -1.77 -13.18 -7.19
CA ARG A 51 -2.91 -12.32 -7.41
C ARG A 51 -4.17 -13.14 -7.66
N SER A 52 -5.28 -12.64 -7.14
CA SER A 52 -6.61 -13.14 -7.43
C SER A 52 -7.60 -12.02 -7.09
N PRO A 53 -8.82 -12.06 -7.66
CA PRO A 53 -9.84 -11.06 -7.28
C PRO A 53 -10.12 -11.04 -5.77
N GLU A 54 -10.09 -12.19 -5.14
CA GLU A 54 -10.33 -12.32 -3.69
C GLU A 54 -9.22 -11.66 -2.88
N ILE A 55 -7.96 -11.87 -3.27
CA ILE A 55 -6.80 -11.25 -2.61
C ILE A 55 -6.85 -9.73 -2.78
N GLU A 56 -7.11 -9.26 -3.99
CA GLU A 56 -7.16 -7.81 -4.28
C GLU A 56 -8.29 -7.14 -3.51
N GLU A 57 -9.47 -7.77 -3.46
CA GLU A 57 -10.59 -7.24 -2.69
C GLU A 57 -10.29 -7.19 -1.19
N ALA A 58 -9.65 -8.23 -0.65
CA ALA A 58 -9.27 -8.27 0.76
C ALA A 58 -8.31 -7.14 1.10
N ILE A 59 -7.34 -6.85 0.24
CA ILE A 59 -6.40 -5.74 0.44
C ILE A 59 -7.14 -4.40 0.37
N LEU A 60 -8.03 -4.22 -0.60
CA LEU A 60 -8.84 -3.01 -0.71
C LEU A 60 -9.64 -2.77 0.58
N ASN A 61 -10.24 -3.82 1.13
CA ASN A 61 -11.01 -3.72 2.36
C ASN A 61 -10.12 -3.32 3.55
N GLN A 62 -8.92 -3.87 3.64
CA GLN A 62 -7.99 -3.53 4.71
C GLN A 62 -7.54 -2.07 4.61
N PHE A 63 -7.26 -1.58 3.40
CA PHE A 63 -6.92 -0.17 3.18
C PHE A 63 -8.09 0.74 3.54
N GLN A 64 -9.33 0.34 3.20
CA GLN A 64 -10.50 1.14 3.55
C GLN A 64 -10.67 1.24 5.06
N VAL A 65 -10.46 0.14 5.79
CA VAL A 65 -10.50 0.14 7.26
C VAL A 65 -9.43 1.09 7.80
N LEU A 66 -8.23 1.04 7.25
CA LEU A 66 -7.14 1.92 7.66
C LEU A 66 -7.49 3.39 7.39
N ALA A 67 -8.02 3.69 6.21
CA ALA A 67 -8.43 5.04 5.85
C ALA A 67 -9.49 5.57 6.81
N ASP A 68 -10.46 4.75 7.16
CA ASP A 68 -11.52 5.13 8.10
C ASP A 68 -10.96 5.36 9.50
N GLN A 69 -10.06 4.51 9.95
CA GLN A 69 -9.44 4.62 11.29
C GLN A 69 -8.56 5.87 11.42
N LYS A 70 -7.81 6.19 10.37
CA LYS A 70 -6.88 7.33 10.38
C LYS A 70 -7.49 8.62 9.86
N GLY A 71 -8.66 8.54 9.23
CA GLY A 71 -9.39 9.71 8.77
C GLY A 71 -8.89 10.30 7.45
N PHE A 72 -8.27 9.50 6.59
CA PHE A 72 -7.83 9.99 5.29
C PHE A 72 -8.73 9.47 4.16
N ILE A 73 -8.67 10.14 3.02
CA ILE A 73 -9.42 9.75 1.83
C ILE A 73 -8.76 8.52 1.22
N MET A 74 -9.56 7.49 0.93
CA MET A 74 -9.06 6.26 0.33
C MET A 74 -8.37 6.56 -1.00
N PRO A 75 -7.07 6.21 -1.14
CA PRO A 75 -6.38 6.39 -2.41
C PRO A 75 -6.83 5.34 -3.43
N THR A 76 -6.51 5.58 -4.70
CA THR A 76 -6.67 4.57 -5.72
C THR A 76 -5.57 3.52 -5.58
N LEU A 77 -5.94 2.25 -5.52
CA LEU A 77 -5.00 1.14 -5.50
C LEU A 77 -4.93 0.50 -6.87
N THR A 78 -3.71 0.35 -7.39
CA THR A 78 -3.46 -0.35 -8.64
C THR A 78 -2.64 -1.60 -8.32
N PHE A 79 -3.15 -2.77 -8.75
CA PHE A 79 -2.50 -4.04 -8.50
C PHE A 79 -1.67 -4.46 -9.71
N MET A 80 -0.50 -5.05 -9.44
CA MET A 80 0.41 -5.49 -10.48
C MET A 80 1.19 -6.71 -10.01
N ASP A 81 1.88 -7.36 -10.94
CA ASP A 81 2.70 -8.51 -10.61
C ASP A 81 3.99 -8.05 -9.93
N TYR A 82 4.41 -8.80 -8.92
CA TYR A 82 5.64 -8.55 -8.21
C TYR A 82 6.83 -8.85 -9.12
N GLN A 83 7.80 -7.92 -9.16
CA GLN A 83 9.03 -8.06 -9.93
C GLN A 83 10.19 -8.32 -8.98
N TRP A 84 10.83 -9.48 -9.11
CA TRP A 84 12.01 -9.78 -8.30
C TRP A 84 13.21 -9.04 -8.88
N ASP A 85 13.87 -8.27 -8.01
CA ASP A 85 15.08 -7.55 -8.37
C ASP A 85 16.14 -7.84 -7.31
N THR A 86 17.12 -8.68 -7.66
CA THR A 86 18.18 -9.09 -6.76
C THR A 86 19.30 -8.06 -6.67
N SER A 87 19.30 -7.04 -7.51
CA SER A 87 20.33 -6.01 -7.53
C SER A 87 20.10 -4.91 -6.50
N ARG A 88 18.94 -4.88 -5.86
CA ARG A 88 18.57 -3.82 -4.93
C ARG A 88 18.11 -4.41 -3.60
N LYS A 89 18.34 -3.64 -2.54
CA LYS A 89 17.74 -3.94 -1.25
C LYS A 89 16.22 -3.72 -1.35
N LEU A 90 15.44 -4.74 -1.01
CA LEU A 90 13.99 -4.68 -1.10
C LEU A 90 13.41 -3.78 -0.01
N LYS A 91 12.58 -2.83 -0.42
CA LYS A 91 11.67 -2.11 0.48
C LYS A 91 10.26 -2.63 0.26
N ARG A 92 9.62 -3.13 1.30
CA ARG A 92 8.24 -3.59 1.21
C ARG A 92 7.25 -2.43 1.06
N VAL A 93 7.58 -1.29 1.66
CA VAL A 93 6.75 -0.08 1.62
C VAL A 93 7.65 1.06 1.20
N GLN A 94 7.42 1.61 0.01
CA GLN A 94 8.27 2.69 -0.51
C GLN A 94 7.43 3.86 -1.00
N ARG A 95 7.96 5.06 -0.85
CA ARG A 95 7.33 6.29 -1.34
C ARG A 95 8.24 6.94 -2.37
N LEU A 96 7.67 7.18 -3.55
CA LEU A 96 8.38 7.87 -4.61
C LEU A 96 8.31 9.38 -4.36
N GLN A 97 9.44 10.06 -4.55
CA GLN A 97 9.55 11.51 -4.35
C GLN A 97 9.96 12.16 -5.66
N LYS A 98 9.48 13.38 -5.85
CA LYS A 98 9.90 14.20 -6.98
C LYS A 98 11.33 14.68 -6.78
#